data_ddda3a04dba52387d11eb7e0d96954a2
#
_entry.id   ddda3a04dba52387d11eb7e0d96954a2
#
_cell.length_a   1.000
_cell.length_b   1.000
_cell.length_c   1.000
_cell.angle_alpha   90.00
_cell.angle_beta   90.00
_cell.angle_gamma   90.00
#
_symmetry.space_group_name_H-M   'P 1'
#
loop_
_entity.id
_entity.type
_entity.pdbx_description
1 polymer ?
#
loop_
_entity_poly.entity_id
_entity_poly.type
_entity_poly.pdbx_seq_one_letter_code
_entity_poly.pdbx_strand_id
1 'polypeptide(L)'
;MAEVIGVAAGVTVEHHMLADVVTRQLEAMLTVGNYDAVKLLLEPVQPVDIAEAIGNLPTTLQAIAFRLLTKDEAISVYEYLGTTTQQNLLSKLRSSEVLEVVEEMSPDDRARLFEELPAKVVRQLLSELSPDERRVTSELLGYQAETAGRL
;
A
#
# COMPACT_ATOMS: atom_id res chain seq x y z
N MET A 1 -33.58 3.33 12.11
CA MET A 1 -33.74 1.95 12.46
C MET A 1 -32.75 1.05 11.81
N ALA A 2 -32.21 1.42 10.66
CA ALA A 2 -31.16 0.65 10.03
C ALA A 2 -29.95 0.50 10.94
N GLU A 3 -29.63 1.53 11.71
CA GLU A 3 -28.50 1.49 12.61
C GLU A 3 -28.69 0.50 13.76
N VAL A 4 -29.94 0.28 14.17
CA VAL A 4 -30.23 -0.69 15.21
C VAL A 4 -30.06 -2.12 14.67
N ILE A 5 -30.52 -2.36 13.46
CA ILE A 5 -30.37 -3.65 12.80
C ILE A 5 -28.89 -3.96 12.54
N GLY A 6 -28.12 -2.93 12.21
CA GLY A 6 -26.73 -3.10 11.87
C GLY A 6 -25.78 -3.31 13.05
N VAL A 7 -26.22 -3.08 14.28
CA VAL A 7 -25.27 -3.04 15.40
C VAL A 7 -24.54 -4.37 15.61
N ALA A 8 -25.22 -5.50 15.55
CA ALA A 8 -24.61 -6.80 15.83
C ALA A 8 -23.65 -7.24 14.73
N ALA A 9 -24.09 -7.16 13.48
CA ALA A 9 -23.26 -7.49 12.32
C ALA A 9 -22.70 -6.24 11.67
N GLY A 10 -22.88 -5.10 12.32
CA GLY A 10 -22.73 -3.81 11.70
C GLY A 10 -21.32 -3.29 11.57
N VAL A 11 -20.39 -3.79 12.40
CA VAL A 11 -19.02 -3.30 12.36
C VAL A 11 -18.41 -3.51 10.97
N THR A 12 -18.59 -4.71 10.42
CA THR A 12 -18.09 -5.03 9.07
C THR A 12 -18.83 -4.24 8.01
N VAL A 13 -20.16 -4.14 8.14
CA VAL A 13 -21.00 -3.39 7.20
C VAL A 13 -20.63 -1.90 7.22
N GLU A 14 -20.42 -1.33 8.40
CA GLU A 14 -20.02 0.06 8.53
C GLU A 14 -18.65 0.32 7.92
N HIS A 15 -17.71 -0.60 8.10
CA HIS A 15 -16.40 -0.50 7.47
C HIS A 15 -16.50 -0.49 5.94
N HIS A 16 -17.29 -1.39 5.38
CA HIS A 16 -17.50 -1.43 3.93
C HIS A 16 -18.18 -0.17 3.42
N MET A 17 -19.17 0.33 4.15
CA MET A 17 -19.86 1.56 3.76
C MET A 17 -18.92 2.76 3.80
N LEU A 18 -18.08 2.83 4.83
CA LEU A 18 -17.09 3.91 4.93
C LEU A 18 -16.11 3.84 3.76
N ALA A 19 -15.61 2.66 3.45
CA ALA A 19 -14.69 2.48 2.33
C ALA A 19 -15.35 2.86 1.01
N ASP A 20 -16.61 2.51 0.80
CA ASP A 20 -17.35 2.87 -0.40
C ASP A 20 -17.52 4.37 -0.54
N VAL A 21 -17.87 5.06 0.55
CA VAL A 21 -18.03 6.51 0.55
C VAL A 21 -16.70 7.19 0.26
N VAL A 22 -15.65 6.75 0.94
CA VAL A 22 -14.31 7.30 0.73
C VAL A 22 -13.86 7.07 -0.70
N THR A 23 -14.08 5.86 -1.22
CA THR A 23 -13.71 5.52 -2.61
C THR A 23 -14.38 6.44 -3.60
N ARG A 24 -15.68 6.65 -3.46
CA ARG A 24 -16.43 7.51 -4.39
C ARG A 24 -15.97 8.95 -4.35
N GLN A 25 -15.76 9.49 -3.15
CA GLN A 25 -15.28 10.85 -2.99
C GLN A 25 -13.86 10.99 -3.53
N LEU A 26 -13.02 10.02 -3.22
CA LEU A 26 -11.64 9.97 -3.68
C LEU A 26 -11.58 9.95 -5.19
N GLU A 27 -12.36 9.08 -5.83
CA GLU A 27 -12.42 8.98 -7.29
C GLU A 27 -12.87 10.29 -7.93
N ALA A 28 -13.91 10.93 -7.37
CA ALA A 28 -14.41 12.20 -7.89
C ALA A 28 -13.35 13.29 -7.79
N MET A 29 -12.68 13.40 -6.65
CA MET A 29 -11.65 14.41 -6.44
C MET A 29 -10.44 14.20 -7.33
N LEU A 30 -10.01 12.95 -7.49
CA LEU A 30 -8.88 12.61 -8.35
C LEU A 30 -9.19 12.90 -9.81
N THR A 31 -10.41 12.61 -10.25
CA THR A 31 -10.82 12.81 -11.62
C THR A 31 -10.78 14.30 -12.00
N VAL A 32 -11.13 15.18 -11.08
CA VAL A 32 -11.08 16.63 -11.36
C VAL A 32 -9.74 17.25 -10.96
N GLY A 33 -8.80 16.47 -10.43
CA GLY A 33 -7.47 16.95 -10.08
C GLY A 33 -7.42 17.77 -8.79
N ASN A 34 -8.41 17.66 -7.91
CA ASN A 34 -8.43 18.37 -6.65
C ASN A 34 -7.65 17.60 -5.58
N TYR A 35 -6.33 17.62 -5.70
CA TYR A 35 -5.44 16.83 -4.85
C TYR A 35 -5.36 17.33 -3.40
N ASP A 36 -5.55 18.63 -3.18
CA ASP A 36 -5.59 19.17 -1.83
C ASP A 36 -6.81 18.63 -1.08
N ALA A 37 -7.94 18.51 -1.76
CA ALA A 37 -9.14 17.92 -1.16
C ALA A 37 -8.91 16.44 -0.83
N VAL A 38 -8.17 15.71 -1.67
CA VAL A 38 -7.82 14.32 -1.41
C VAL A 38 -7.04 14.20 -0.12
N LYS A 39 -6.03 15.04 0.07
CA LYS A 39 -5.21 15.02 1.29
C LYS A 39 -6.06 15.27 2.53
N LEU A 40 -6.98 16.25 2.46
CA LEU A 40 -7.87 16.54 3.56
C LEU A 40 -8.84 15.38 3.84
N LEU A 41 -9.36 14.77 2.79
CA LEU A 41 -10.26 13.62 2.93
C LEU A 41 -9.58 12.46 3.65
N LEU A 42 -8.35 12.15 3.28
CA LEU A 42 -7.65 10.98 3.79
C LEU A 42 -7.02 11.19 5.16
N GLU A 43 -6.83 12.43 5.59
CA GLU A 43 -6.14 12.73 6.85
C GLU A 43 -6.74 12.01 8.05
N PRO A 44 -8.07 12.00 8.27
CA PRO A 44 -8.63 11.30 9.43
C PRO A 44 -8.89 9.82 9.20
N VAL A 45 -8.63 9.30 7.99
CA VAL A 45 -8.95 7.91 7.65
C VAL A 45 -7.80 7.00 8.06
N GLN A 46 -8.14 5.84 8.61
CA GLN A 46 -7.14 4.86 9.05
C GLN A 46 -6.44 4.22 7.86
N PRO A 47 -5.16 3.84 8.00
CA PRO A 47 -4.43 3.22 6.88
C PRO A 47 -5.12 2.00 6.27
N VAL A 48 -5.75 1.16 7.08
CA VAL A 48 -6.45 -0.02 6.56
C VAL A 48 -7.63 0.38 5.68
N ASP A 49 -8.33 1.45 6.04
CA ASP A 49 -9.47 1.94 5.27
C ASP A 49 -9.01 2.67 4.00
N ILE A 50 -7.90 3.39 4.08
CA ILE A 50 -7.29 4.00 2.89
C ILE A 50 -6.88 2.91 1.90
N ALA A 51 -6.27 1.85 2.40
CA ALA A 51 -5.85 0.73 1.55
C ALA A 51 -7.04 0.09 0.84
N GLU A 52 -8.14 -0.12 1.54
CA GLU A 52 -9.36 -0.66 0.94
C GLU A 52 -9.91 0.28 -0.13
N ALA A 53 -9.97 1.57 0.16
CA ALA A 53 -10.45 2.56 -0.80
C ALA A 53 -9.57 2.59 -2.06
N ILE A 54 -8.26 2.59 -1.89
CA ILE A 54 -7.33 2.58 -3.03
C ILE A 54 -7.52 1.29 -3.84
N GLY A 55 -7.66 0.14 -3.18
CA GLY A 55 -7.88 -1.13 -3.87
C GLY A 55 -9.14 -1.13 -4.72
N ASN A 56 -10.13 -0.35 -4.35
CA ASN A 56 -11.40 -0.25 -5.07
C ASN A 56 -11.39 0.81 -6.18
N LEU A 57 -10.35 1.64 -6.27
CA LEU A 57 -10.24 2.62 -7.34
C LEU A 57 -9.90 1.96 -8.66
N PRO A 58 -10.24 2.61 -9.79
CA PRO A 58 -9.70 2.20 -11.08
C PRO A 58 -8.16 2.18 -11.02
N THR A 59 -7.56 1.23 -11.72
CA THR A 59 -6.10 1.04 -11.66
C THR A 59 -5.32 2.30 -12.04
N THR A 60 -5.89 3.11 -12.94
CA THR A 60 -5.25 4.36 -13.37
C THR A 60 -5.19 5.41 -12.28
N LEU A 61 -6.09 5.36 -11.31
CA LEU A 61 -6.15 6.33 -10.22
C LEU A 61 -5.43 5.85 -8.95
N GLN A 62 -5.15 4.56 -8.83
CA GLN A 62 -4.52 4.00 -7.63
C GLN A 62 -3.15 4.62 -7.36
N ALA A 63 -2.32 4.73 -8.37
CA ALA A 63 -0.98 5.28 -8.21
C ALA A 63 -1.04 6.76 -7.81
N ILE A 64 -1.94 7.52 -8.41
CA ILE A 64 -2.10 8.94 -8.10
C ILE A 64 -2.50 9.11 -6.63
N ALA A 65 -3.49 8.35 -6.19
CA ALA A 65 -3.94 8.41 -4.80
C ALA A 65 -2.81 8.05 -3.84
N PHE A 66 -2.08 7.00 -4.13
CA PHE A 66 -0.97 6.56 -3.29
C PHE A 66 0.12 7.62 -3.17
N ARG A 67 0.44 8.29 -4.27
CA ARG A 67 1.47 9.34 -4.29
C ARG A 67 1.09 10.57 -3.47
N LEU A 68 -0.19 10.76 -3.18
CA LEU A 68 -0.65 11.90 -2.38
C LEU A 68 -0.56 11.63 -0.87
N LEU A 69 -0.27 10.41 -0.47
CA LEU A 69 -0.06 10.08 0.94
C LEU A 69 1.28 10.61 1.42
N THR A 70 1.36 10.94 2.71
CA THR A 70 2.66 11.23 3.31
C THR A 70 3.49 9.96 3.30
N LYS A 71 4.80 10.09 3.48
CA LYS A 71 5.70 8.93 3.49
C LYS A 71 5.27 7.90 4.53
N ASP A 72 4.98 8.34 5.75
CA ASP A 72 4.57 7.45 6.83
C ASP A 72 3.23 6.77 6.54
N GLU A 73 2.28 7.52 5.99
CA GLU A 73 0.99 6.97 5.58
C GLU A 73 1.16 5.94 4.47
N ALA A 74 2.00 6.25 3.50
CA ALA A 74 2.23 5.36 2.36
C ALA A 74 2.79 4.02 2.82
N ILE A 75 3.73 4.02 3.76
CA ILE A 75 4.30 2.80 4.31
C ILE A 75 3.21 1.97 4.98
N SER A 76 2.43 2.60 5.86
CA SER A 76 1.36 1.92 6.59
C SER A 76 0.28 1.38 5.66
N VAL A 77 -0.13 2.19 4.69
CA VAL A 77 -1.17 1.81 3.73
C VAL A 77 -0.70 0.65 2.86
N TYR A 78 0.54 0.69 2.40
CA TYR A 78 1.08 -0.33 1.50
C TYR A 78 1.01 -1.72 2.13
N GLU A 79 1.26 -1.82 3.43
CA GLU A 79 1.19 -3.10 4.14
C GLU A 79 -0.20 -3.72 4.11
N TYR A 80 -1.24 -2.90 4.05
CA TYR A 80 -2.63 -3.38 4.03
C TYR A 80 -3.17 -3.61 2.63
N LEU A 81 -2.45 -3.21 1.59
CA LEU A 81 -2.91 -3.42 0.21
C LEU A 81 -2.83 -4.90 -0.17
N GLY A 82 -3.77 -5.34 -0.99
CA GLY A 82 -3.71 -6.68 -1.57
C GLY A 82 -2.55 -6.81 -2.55
N THR A 83 -2.09 -8.02 -2.76
CA THR A 83 -0.93 -8.30 -3.62
C THR A 83 -1.09 -7.74 -5.02
N THR A 84 -2.29 -7.89 -5.61
CA THR A 84 -2.56 -7.37 -6.95
C THR A 84 -2.41 -5.87 -7.01
N THR A 85 -2.94 -5.15 -6.03
CA THR A 85 -2.82 -3.70 -5.96
C THR A 85 -1.37 -3.27 -5.77
N GLN A 86 -0.64 -3.97 -4.89
CA GLN A 86 0.78 -3.70 -4.68
C GLN A 86 1.57 -3.82 -5.96
N GLN A 87 1.36 -4.89 -6.72
CA GLN A 87 2.04 -5.11 -7.99
C GLN A 87 1.69 -4.03 -9.00
N ASN A 88 0.42 -3.66 -9.05
CA ASN A 88 -0.04 -2.62 -9.96
C ASN A 88 0.63 -1.27 -9.66
N LEU A 89 0.72 -0.92 -8.38
CA LEU A 89 1.39 0.30 -7.96
C LEU A 89 2.86 0.30 -8.36
N LEU A 90 3.55 -0.81 -8.11
CA LEU A 90 4.97 -0.92 -8.45
C LEU A 90 5.23 -0.77 -9.94
N SER A 91 4.28 -1.22 -10.77
CA SER A 91 4.43 -1.10 -12.22
C SER A 91 4.16 0.31 -12.74
N LYS A 92 3.42 1.12 -12.00
CA LYS A 92 3.00 2.45 -12.43
C LYS A 92 3.75 3.60 -11.79
N LEU A 93 4.26 3.40 -10.59
CA LEU A 93 5.07 4.41 -9.93
C LEU A 93 6.48 4.40 -10.50
N ARG A 94 7.13 5.55 -10.45
CA ARG A 94 8.53 5.62 -10.81
C ARG A 94 9.35 4.90 -9.74
N SER A 95 10.40 4.24 -10.17
CA SER A 95 11.27 3.49 -9.27
C SER A 95 11.73 4.32 -8.07
N SER A 96 12.06 5.60 -8.28
CA SER A 96 12.51 6.45 -7.19
C SER A 96 11.45 6.69 -6.13
N GLU A 97 10.18 6.78 -6.52
CA GLU A 97 9.07 6.99 -5.58
C GLU A 97 8.82 5.75 -4.75
N VAL A 98 8.83 4.59 -5.38
CA VAL A 98 8.69 3.32 -4.69
C VAL A 98 9.87 3.10 -3.75
N LEU A 99 11.06 3.44 -4.21
CA LEU A 99 12.28 3.27 -3.44
C LEU A 99 12.23 4.05 -2.13
N GLU A 100 11.75 5.29 -2.16
CA GLU A 100 11.63 6.08 -0.95
C GLU A 100 10.75 5.40 0.09
N VAL A 101 9.63 4.83 -0.34
CA VAL A 101 8.73 4.11 0.56
C VAL A 101 9.41 2.86 1.12
N VAL A 102 10.05 2.09 0.25
CA VAL A 102 10.69 0.82 0.63
C VAL A 102 11.87 1.08 1.60
N GLU A 103 12.65 2.11 1.35
CA GLU A 103 13.80 2.43 2.22
C GLU A 103 13.38 2.87 3.62
N GLU A 104 12.19 3.46 3.76
CA GLU A 104 11.69 3.87 5.08
C GLU A 104 11.15 2.69 5.89
N MET A 105 10.87 1.57 5.25
CA MET A 105 10.39 0.38 5.96
C MET A 105 11.52 -0.23 6.78
N SER A 106 11.15 -0.89 7.90
CA SER A 106 12.13 -1.67 8.63
C SER A 106 12.61 -2.83 7.76
N PRO A 107 13.85 -3.31 7.95
CA PRO A 107 14.34 -4.45 7.16
C PRO A 107 13.44 -5.69 7.24
N ASP A 108 12.87 -5.97 8.41
CA ASP A 108 11.98 -7.12 8.58
C ASP A 108 10.69 -6.98 7.77
N ASP A 109 10.08 -5.79 7.79
CA ASP A 109 8.86 -5.53 7.03
C ASP A 109 9.14 -5.56 5.54
N ARG A 110 10.28 -5.01 5.14
CA ARG A 110 10.72 -5.03 3.75
C ARG A 110 10.92 -6.45 3.26
N ALA A 111 11.55 -7.30 4.05
CA ALA A 111 11.75 -8.70 3.69
C ALA A 111 10.41 -9.42 3.50
N ARG A 112 9.46 -9.18 4.41
CA ARG A 112 8.12 -9.76 4.27
C ARG A 112 7.43 -9.31 3.01
N LEU A 113 7.53 -8.02 2.70
CA LEU A 113 6.96 -7.48 1.47
C LEU A 113 7.57 -8.17 0.25
N PHE A 114 8.87 -8.32 0.23
CA PHE A 114 9.58 -8.92 -0.90
C PHE A 114 9.23 -10.37 -1.09
N GLU A 115 8.89 -11.10 -0.04
CA GLU A 115 8.45 -12.49 -0.16
C GLU A 115 7.15 -12.61 -0.95
N GLU A 116 6.30 -11.58 -0.90
CA GLU A 116 5.02 -11.59 -1.58
C GLU A 116 5.08 -11.09 -3.03
N LEU A 117 6.19 -10.51 -3.42
CA LEU A 117 6.35 -9.94 -4.76
C LEU A 117 7.01 -10.94 -5.72
N PRO A 118 6.74 -10.79 -7.02
CA PRO A 118 7.44 -11.59 -8.02
C PRO A 118 8.96 -11.36 -7.95
N ALA A 119 9.72 -12.42 -8.21
CA ALA A 119 11.18 -12.36 -8.12
C ALA A 119 11.77 -11.24 -8.99
N LYS A 120 11.20 -11.01 -10.15
CA LYS A 120 11.65 -9.95 -11.05
C LYS A 120 11.54 -8.57 -10.40
N VAL A 121 10.42 -8.31 -9.72
CA VAL A 121 10.18 -7.05 -9.04
C VAL A 121 11.13 -6.90 -7.85
N VAL A 122 11.34 -7.98 -7.10
CA VAL A 122 12.26 -7.99 -5.96
C VAL A 122 13.67 -7.64 -6.42
N ARG A 123 14.15 -8.25 -7.49
CA ARG A 123 15.49 -7.97 -8.02
C ARG A 123 15.63 -6.51 -8.44
N GLN A 124 14.60 -5.96 -9.07
CA GLN A 124 14.61 -4.56 -9.49
C GLN A 124 14.68 -3.64 -8.27
N LEU A 125 13.85 -3.87 -7.27
CA LEU A 125 13.85 -3.07 -6.06
C LEU A 125 15.17 -3.17 -5.30
N LEU A 126 15.71 -4.37 -5.16
CA LEU A 126 17.00 -4.58 -4.50
C LEU A 126 18.12 -3.81 -5.20
N SER A 127 18.12 -3.81 -6.53
CA SER A 127 19.17 -3.12 -7.28
C SER A 127 19.14 -1.61 -7.09
N GLU A 128 17.98 -1.05 -6.72
CA GLU A 128 17.79 0.38 -6.54
C GLU A 128 17.97 0.85 -5.10
N LEU A 129 17.99 -0.08 -4.13
CA LEU A 129 18.24 0.27 -2.73
C LEU A 129 19.68 0.79 -2.56
N SER A 130 19.87 1.62 -1.51
CA SER A 130 21.21 2.01 -1.12
C SER A 130 22.03 0.77 -0.76
N PRO A 131 23.36 0.81 -0.88
CA PRO A 131 24.18 -0.38 -0.62
C PRO A 131 23.96 -1.00 0.75
N ASP A 132 23.81 -0.19 1.78
CA ASP A 132 23.61 -0.68 3.15
C ASP A 132 22.24 -1.36 3.28
N GLU A 133 21.20 -0.73 2.77
CA GLU A 133 19.84 -1.28 2.83
C GLU A 133 19.71 -2.53 1.96
N ARG A 134 20.37 -2.54 0.82
CA ARG A 134 20.42 -3.73 -0.04
C ARG A 134 21.03 -4.90 0.67
N ARG A 135 22.16 -4.69 1.33
CA ARG A 135 22.86 -5.73 2.05
C ARG A 135 22.00 -6.33 3.15
N VAL A 136 21.44 -5.47 4.01
CA VAL A 136 20.60 -5.92 5.12
C VAL A 136 19.37 -6.70 4.61
N THR A 137 18.71 -6.15 3.62
CA THR A 137 17.51 -6.80 3.05
C THR A 137 17.85 -8.13 2.40
N SER A 138 18.94 -8.18 1.65
CA SER A 138 19.38 -9.39 0.98
C SER A 138 19.77 -10.48 1.99
N GLU A 139 20.40 -10.11 3.09
CA GLU A 139 20.74 -11.05 4.15
C GLU A 139 19.50 -11.66 4.77
N LEU A 140 18.49 -10.86 5.05
CA LEU A 140 17.24 -11.36 5.61
C LEU A 140 16.54 -12.30 4.65
N LEU A 141 16.47 -11.95 3.38
CA LEU A 141 15.86 -12.81 2.35
C LEU A 141 16.65 -14.11 2.18
N GLY A 142 17.96 -14.01 2.13
CA GLY A 142 18.83 -15.19 2.01
C GLY A 142 18.73 -16.09 3.22
N TYR A 143 18.71 -15.51 4.40
CA TYR A 143 18.57 -16.25 5.64
C TYR A 143 17.26 -17.02 5.69
N GLN A 144 16.16 -16.37 5.31
CA GLN A 144 14.86 -17.01 5.25
C GLN A 144 14.82 -18.14 4.24
N ALA A 145 15.43 -17.93 3.09
CA ALA A 145 15.50 -18.94 2.06
C ALA A 145 16.28 -20.18 2.54
N GLU A 146 17.36 -19.97 3.26
CA GLU A 146 18.13 -21.06 3.85
C GLU A 146 17.33 -21.79 4.92
N THR A 147 16.63 -21.04 5.75
CA THR A 147 15.76 -21.60 6.80
C THR A 147 14.66 -22.46 6.19
N ALA A 148 14.15 -22.06 5.05
CA ALA A 148 13.12 -22.81 4.35
C ALA A 148 13.64 -24.04 3.59
N GLY A 149 14.90 -24.36 3.75
CA GLY A 149 15.48 -25.55 3.11
C GLY A 149 15.77 -25.35 1.64
N ARG A 150 16.12 -24.19 1.25
CA ARG A 150 16.39 -23.84 -0.12
C ARG A 150 17.59 -24.57 -0.71
N LEU A 151 18.45 -24.97 0.16
CA LEU A 151 19.65 -25.71 -0.25
C LEU A 151 19.29 -27.04 -0.91
#